data_b7ec7f1ef4ad7263c7f9cecaf47469e3
#
_entry.id   b7ec7f1ef4ad7263c7f9cecaf47469e3
#
_cell.length_a   1.000
_cell.length_b   1.000
_cell.length_c   1.000
_cell.angle_alpha   90.00
_cell.angle_beta   90.00
_cell.angle_gamma   90.00
#
_symmetry.space_group_name_H-M   'P 1'
#
loop_
_entity.id
_entity.type
_entity.pdbx_description
1 polymer ?
#
loop_
_entity_poly.entity_id
_entity_poly.type
_entity_poly.pdbx_seq_one_letter_code
_entity_poly.pdbx_strand_id
1 'polypeptide(L)'
;MEIGFSQTLGQLTAQEVKSGTTLRMDSLLAEKGLVLIFHDPKCPFAMLYQDRISSLVEKFSPQGIAFALVNPEAGTSEEELKELKEFLDTHQVQIPYLIDSNDTWIGQFKVSKIPEAVVLIPGKAGLEVAYKGAIDNNPQAASAVSERYLERALTQVAKGMTPEVPQVRAVGCTIRSY
;
A
#
# COMPACT_ATOMS: atom_id res chain seq x y z
N MET A 1 10.05 -7.87 28.91
CA MET A 1 10.58 -8.38 27.63
C MET A 1 9.73 -7.73 26.53
N GLU A 2 10.22 -6.63 26.01
CA GLU A 2 9.57 -6.00 24.86
C GLU A 2 9.93 -6.79 23.60
N ILE A 3 8.99 -7.61 23.14
CA ILE A 3 9.09 -8.20 21.82
C ILE A 3 8.87 -7.04 20.84
N GLY A 4 9.95 -6.57 20.25
CA GLY A 4 9.89 -5.43 19.34
C GLY A 4 8.86 -5.65 18.26
N PHE A 5 7.88 -4.77 18.19
CA PHE A 5 6.80 -4.78 17.18
C PHE A 5 7.33 -4.93 15.74
N SER A 6 8.57 -4.50 15.48
CA SER A 6 9.18 -4.54 14.16
C SER A 6 9.48 -5.93 13.62
N GLN A 7 9.73 -6.93 14.46
CA GLN A 7 9.95 -8.32 14.01
C GLN A 7 8.68 -9.01 13.58
N THR A 8 7.52 -8.59 14.10
CA THR A 8 6.23 -9.17 13.76
C THR A 8 5.66 -8.62 12.44
N LEU A 9 6.03 -7.41 12.02
CA LEU A 9 5.54 -6.84 10.75
C LEU A 9 5.92 -7.69 9.54
N GLY A 10 7.17 -8.11 9.45
CA GLY A 10 7.64 -8.93 8.33
C GLY A 10 6.94 -10.29 8.24
N GLN A 11 6.39 -10.79 9.33
CA GLN A 11 5.69 -12.08 9.40
C GLN A 11 4.21 -12.00 9.02
N LEU A 12 3.64 -10.80 8.91
CA LEU A 12 2.25 -10.64 8.49
C LEU A 12 2.05 -11.24 7.11
N THR A 13 0.94 -11.96 6.93
CA THR A 13 0.62 -12.66 5.70
C THR A 13 -0.69 -12.17 5.10
N ALA A 14 -0.81 -12.30 3.79
CA ALA A 14 -2.04 -12.06 3.06
C ALA A 14 -2.08 -12.92 1.80
N GLN A 15 -3.26 -13.22 1.30
CA GLN A 15 -3.43 -13.96 0.06
C GLN A 15 -3.20 -13.03 -1.13
N GLU A 16 -2.36 -13.45 -2.07
CA GLU A 16 -2.13 -12.75 -3.34
C GLU A 16 -3.15 -13.24 -4.38
N VAL A 17 -3.81 -12.31 -5.06
CA VAL A 17 -4.98 -12.59 -5.90
C VAL A 17 -4.63 -13.42 -7.14
N LYS A 18 -3.55 -13.07 -7.86
CA LYS A 18 -3.20 -13.73 -9.13
C LYS A 18 -2.70 -15.16 -8.93
N SER A 19 -1.84 -15.35 -7.95
CA SER A 19 -1.23 -16.66 -7.67
C SER A 19 -2.07 -17.54 -6.76
N GLY A 20 -2.97 -16.94 -5.97
CA GLY A 20 -3.71 -17.63 -4.93
C GLY A 20 -2.86 -18.07 -3.74
N THR A 21 -1.58 -17.68 -3.71
CA THR A 21 -0.66 -18.06 -2.62
C THR A 21 -0.70 -17.05 -1.48
N THR A 22 -0.35 -17.53 -0.29
CA THR A 22 -0.17 -16.67 0.87
C THR A 22 1.25 -16.13 0.86
N LEU A 23 1.39 -14.79 0.89
CA LEU A 23 2.69 -14.11 0.92
C LEU A 23 2.93 -13.46 2.27
N ARG A 24 4.18 -13.50 2.73
CA ARG A 24 4.62 -12.75 3.90
C ARG A 24 5.03 -11.34 3.47
N MET A 25 4.82 -10.38 4.35
CA MET A 25 5.20 -8.99 4.10
C MET A 25 6.69 -8.83 3.80
N ASP A 26 7.55 -9.54 4.54
CA ASP A 26 9.00 -9.48 4.33
C ASP A 26 9.44 -10.01 2.97
N SER A 27 8.66 -10.91 2.35
CA SER A 27 8.94 -11.41 1.00
C SER A 27 8.67 -10.38 -0.11
N LEU A 28 7.92 -9.33 0.20
CA LEU A 28 7.58 -8.27 -0.75
C LEU A 28 8.61 -7.13 -0.78
N LEU A 29 9.47 -7.08 0.24
CA LEU A 29 10.39 -5.97 0.45
C LEU A 29 11.48 -5.92 -0.62
N ALA A 30 11.72 -4.74 -1.19
CA ALA A 30 12.90 -4.46 -1.99
C ALA A 30 14.00 -3.80 -1.15
N GLU A 31 15.16 -3.55 -1.75
CA GLU A 31 16.34 -3.05 -1.05
C GLU A 31 16.09 -1.80 -0.20
N LYS A 32 15.36 -0.83 -0.75
CA LYS A 32 15.11 0.45 -0.08
C LYS A 32 13.84 0.47 0.74
N GLY A 33 12.84 -0.29 0.35
CA GLY A 33 11.57 -0.31 1.06
C GLY A 33 10.43 -0.96 0.30
N LEU A 34 9.25 -0.88 0.92
CA LEU A 34 7.99 -1.41 0.41
C LEU A 34 6.89 -0.38 0.63
N VAL A 35 6.13 -0.09 -0.42
CA VAL A 35 4.92 0.74 -0.34
C VAL A 35 3.70 -0.15 -0.39
N LEU A 36 2.89 -0.08 0.64
CA LEU A 36 1.55 -0.68 0.67
C LEU A 36 0.54 0.41 0.39
N ILE A 37 -0.32 0.22 -0.60
CA ILE A 37 -1.42 1.13 -0.86
C ILE A 37 -2.72 0.38 -0.64
N PHE A 38 -3.48 0.79 0.37
CA PHE A 38 -4.77 0.20 0.67
C PHE A 38 -5.77 0.64 -0.39
N HIS A 39 -6.41 -0.32 -1.01
CA HIS A 39 -7.09 -0.17 -2.28
C HIS A 39 -8.32 -1.07 -2.36
N ASP A 40 -9.38 -0.58 -3.02
CA ASP A 40 -10.55 -1.37 -3.40
C ASP A 40 -11.08 -0.80 -4.72
N PRO A 41 -11.22 -1.62 -5.78
CA PRO A 41 -11.79 -1.15 -7.05
C PRO A 41 -13.22 -0.58 -6.91
N LYS A 42 -13.94 -0.96 -5.85
CA LYS A 42 -15.28 -0.44 -5.56
C LYS A 42 -15.26 0.97 -4.94
N CYS A 43 -14.10 1.45 -4.51
CA CYS A 43 -13.95 2.80 -3.98
C CYS A 43 -13.68 3.79 -5.11
N PRO A 44 -14.57 4.78 -5.35
CA PRO A 44 -14.36 5.76 -6.42
C PRO A 44 -13.05 6.55 -6.28
N PHE A 45 -12.64 6.86 -5.06
CA PHE A 45 -11.37 7.57 -4.84
C PHE A 45 -10.16 6.72 -5.25
N ALA A 46 -10.17 5.41 -4.94
CA ALA A 46 -9.10 4.53 -5.36
C ALA A 46 -8.96 4.50 -6.89
N MET A 47 -10.07 4.47 -7.60
CA MET A 47 -10.08 4.46 -9.06
C MET A 47 -9.55 5.78 -9.65
N LEU A 48 -9.84 6.91 -9.02
CA LEU A 48 -9.27 8.20 -9.44
C LEU A 48 -7.75 8.28 -9.24
N TYR A 49 -7.21 7.48 -8.33
CA TYR A 49 -5.77 7.41 -8.06
C TYR A 49 -5.03 6.37 -8.91
N GLN A 50 -5.72 5.53 -9.66
CA GLN A 50 -5.10 4.38 -10.34
C GLN A 50 -3.90 4.77 -11.21
N ASP A 51 -4.04 5.78 -12.05
CA ASP A 51 -2.94 6.23 -12.92
C ASP A 51 -1.80 6.87 -12.13
N ARG A 52 -2.13 7.58 -11.05
CA ARG A 52 -1.12 8.16 -10.15
C ARG A 52 -0.31 7.09 -9.44
N ILE A 53 -0.97 6.02 -9.00
CA ILE A 53 -0.31 4.86 -8.40
C ILE A 53 0.61 4.21 -9.42
N SER A 54 0.14 3.96 -10.63
CA SER A 54 0.95 3.38 -11.71
C SER A 54 2.20 4.21 -12.00
N SER A 55 2.05 5.53 -12.03
CA SER A 55 3.18 6.45 -12.26
C SER A 55 4.21 6.38 -11.13
N LEU A 56 3.77 6.25 -9.89
CA LEU A 56 4.69 6.08 -8.75
C LEU A 56 5.44 4.76 -8.82
N VAL A 57 4.76 3.67 -9.17
CA VAL A 57 5.39 2.36 -9.38
C VAL A 57 6.47 2.45 -10.44
N GLU A 58 6.15 3.04 -11.59
CA GLU A 58 7.07 3.20 -12.72
C GLU A 58 8.31 4.00 -12.35
N LYS A 59 8.12 5.07 -11.57
CA LYS A 59 9.21 5.95 -11.14
C LYS A 59 10.12 5.32 -10.09
N PHE A 60 9.56 4.65 -9.08
CA PHE A 60 10.31 4.23 -7.90
C PHE A 60 10.72 2.75 -7.87
N SER A 61 10.07 1.88 -8.63
CA SER A 61 10.51 0.48 -8.72
C SER A 61 11.96 0.34 -9.17
N PRO A 62 12.43 1.08 -10.20
CA PRO A 62 13.84 1.03 -10.58
C PRO A 62 14.79 1.58 -9.51
N GLN A 63 14.29 2.30 -8.53
CA GLN A 63 15.07 2.89 -7.44
C GLN A 63 15.13 2.00 -6.19
N GLY A 64 14.71 0.75 -6.29
CA GLY A 64 14.78 -0.22 -5.20
C GLY A 64 13.62 -0.17 -4.21
N ILE A 65 12.46 0.37 -4.63
CA ILE A 65 11.25 0.43 -3.82
C ILE A 65 10.19 -0.50 -4.43
N ALA A 66 9.71 -1.47 -3.66
CA ALA A 66 8.63 -2.36 -4.08
C ALA A 66 7.27 -1.77 -3.73
N PHE A 67 6.22 -2.24 -4.43
CA PHE A 67 4.84 -1.82 -4.23
C PHE A 67 3.92 -3.03 -4.16
N ALA A 68 2.88 -2.93 -3.35
CA ALA A 68 1.76 -3.86 -3.34
C ALA A 68 0.47 -3.10 -3.04
N LEU A 69 -0.63 -3.56 -3.64
CA LEU A 69 -1.97 -3.10 -3.29
C LEU A 69 -2.57 -4.06 -2.25
N VAL A 70 -3.28 -3.52 -1.28
CA VAL A 70 -3.90 -4.31 -0.20
C VAL A 70 -5.38 -3.95 -0.13
N ASN A 71 -6.25 -4.93 -0.30
CA ASN A 71 -7.70 -4.73 -0.20
C ASN A 71 -8.21 -5.27 1.13
N PRO A 72 -8.70 -4.40 2.04
CA PRO A 72 -9.24 -4.82 3.32
C PRO A 72 -10.75 -5.14 3.30
N GLU A 73 -11.41 -4.89 2.15
CA GLU A 73 -12.87 -5.02 2.02
C GLU A 73 -13.29 -6.29 1.28
N ALA A 74 -12.41 -6.83 0.42
CA ALA A 74 -12.71 -8.00 -0.39
C ALA A 74 -12.58 -9.29 0.42
N GLY A 75 -13.49 -10.23 0.13
CA GLY A 75 -13.35 -11.61 0.58
C GLY A 75 -12.57 -12.47 -0.41
N THR A 76 -12.55 -13.76 -0.14
CA THR A 76 -11.80 -14.75 -0.94
C THR A 76 -12.71 -15.72 -1.69
N SER A 77 -14.00 -15.37 -1.90
CA SER A 77 -14.90 -16.16 -2.72
C SER A 77 -14.43 -16.22 -4.18
N GLU A 78 -14.81 -17.27 -4.89
CA GLU A 78 -14.43 -17.41 -6.31
C GLU A 78 -14.91 -16.22 -7.14
N GLU A 79 -16.09 -15.70 -6.85
CA GLU A 79 -16.65 -14.55 -7.56
C GLU A 79 -15.83 -13.29 -7.32
N GLU A 80 -15.51 -12.99 -6.05
CA GLU A 80 -14.71 -11.82 -5.69
C GLU A 80 -13.30 -11.91 -6.27
N LEU A 81 -12.67 -13.08 -6.21
CA LEU A 81 -11.34 -13.29 -6.81
C LEU A 81 -11.38 -13.11 -8.33
N LYS A 82 -12.43 -13.57 -8.97
CA LYS A 82 -12.61 -13.39 -10.42
C LYS A 82 -12.74 -11.91 -10.78
N GLU A 83 -13.58 -11.17 -10.07
CA GLU A 83 -13.75 -9.73 -10.27
C GLU A 83 -12.43 -8.97 -10.10
N LEU A 84 -11.67 -9.31 -9.06
CA LEU A 84 -10.36 -8.70 -8.81
C LEU A 84 -9.35 -9.02 -9.92
N LYS A 85 -9.30 -10.28 -10.38
CA LYS A 85 -8.42 -10.66 -11.50
C LYS A 85 -8.77 -9.91 -12.79
N GLU A 86 -10.06 -9.78 -13.10
CA GLU A 86 -10.52 -8.99 -14.24
C GLU A 86 -10.10 -7.53 -14.12
N PHE A 87 -10.22 -6.94 -12.94
CA PHE A 87 -9.74 -5.58 -12.67
C PHE A 87 -8.23 -5.46 -12.93
N LEU A 88 -7.44 -6.38 -12.39
CA LEU A 88 -5.98 -6.37 -12.53
C LEU A 88 -5.56 -6.48 -14.00
N ASP A 89 -6.22 -7.33 -14.76
CA ASP A 89 -5.95 -7.51 -16.19
C ASP A 89 -6.35 -6.26 -16.99
N THR A 90 -7.52 -5.72 -16.74
CA THR A 90 -8.04 -4.53 -17.44
C THR A 90 -7.13 -3.31 -17.23
N HIS A 91 -6.65 -3.12 -16.00
CA HIS A 91 -5.79 -1.98 -15.65
C HIS A 91 -4.30 -2.29 -15.73
N GLN A 92 -3.93 -3.47 -16.23
CA GLN A 92 -2.53 -3.90 -16.40
C GLN A 92 -1.70 -3.76 -15.12
N VAL A 93 -2.29 -4.13 -13.99
CA VAL A 93 -1.62 -4.08 -12.69
C VAL A 93 -0.60 -5.22 -12.59
N GLN A 94 0.68 -4.88 -12.48
CA GLN A 94 1.78 -5.84 -12.42
C GLN A 94 2.26 -6.13 -10.99
N ILE A 95 2.01 -5.21 -10.05
CA ILE A 95 2.40 -5.37 -8.66
C ILE A 95 1.47 -6.35 -7.94
N PRO A 96 1.94 -6.98 -6.84
CA PRO A 96 1.08 -7.88 -6.06
C PRO A 96 -0.19 -7.18 -5.57
N TYR A 97 -1.29 -7.90 -5.62
CA TYR A 97 -2.57 -7.46 -5.07
C TYR A 97 -2.99 -8.43 -3.97
N LEU A 98 -3.07 -7.93 -2.75
CA LEU A 98 -3.26 -8.72 -1.54
C LEU A 98 -4.63 -8.50 -0.95
N ILE A 99 -5.18 -9.54 -0.31
CA ILE A 99 -6.44 -9.45 0.44
C ILE A 99 -6.13 -9.56 1.93
N ASP A 100 -6.50 -8.52 2.67
CA ASP A 100 -6.43 -8.50 4.15
C ASP A 100 -7.74 -8.99 4.74
N SER A 101 -8.01 -10.29 4.62
CA SER A 101 -9.30 -10.89 4.95
C SER A 101 -9.65 -10.87 6.45
N ASN A 102 -8.66 -10.67 7.31
CA ASN A 102 -8.84 -10.70 8.77
C ASN A 102 -8.58 -9.34 9.44
N ASP A 103 -8.55 -8.27 8.66
CA ASP A 103 -8.26 -6.91 9.13
C ASP A 103 -6.93 -6.78 9.88
N THR A 104 -6.01 -7.74 9.67
CA THR A 104 -4.74 -7.78 10.39
C THR A 104 -3.84 -6.63 9.99
N TRP A 105 -3.75 -6.34 8.68
CA TRP A 105 -2.88 -5.28 8.17
C TRP A 105 -3.44 -3.90 8.48
N ILE A 106 -4.75 -3.69 8.27
CA ILE A 106 -5.36 -2.39 8.62
C ILE A 106 -5.30 -2.13 10.13
N GLY A 107 -5.46 -3.17 10.95
CA GLY A 107 -5.33 -3.05 12.40
C GLY A 107 -3.92 -2.72 12.84
N GLN A 108 -2.92 -3.36 12.23
CA GLN A 108 -1.51 -3.15 12.54
C GLN A 108 -1.06 -1.72 12.20
N PHE A 109 -1.47 -1.19 11.06
CA PHE A 109 -1.08 0.14 10.61
C PHE A 109 -2.08 1.23 10.95
N LYS A 110 -3.22 0.87 11.54
CA LYS A 110 -4.32 1.79 11.85
C LYS A 110 -4.81 2.55 10.62
N VAL A 111 -4.94 1.85 9.52
CA VAL A 111 -5.46 2.40 8.27
C VAL A 111 -6.98 2.47 8.34
N SER A 112 -7.55 3.59 7.94
CA SER A 112 -9.00 3.84 8.02
C SER A 112 -9.60 4.37 6.72
N LYS A 113 -8.79 4.69 5.73
CA LYS A 113 -9.22 5.27 4.46
C LYS A 113 -8.66 4.49 3.27
N ILE A 114 -9.37 4.57 2.15
CA ILE A 114 -8.94 4.05 0.85
C ILE A 114 -9.00 5.20 -0.18
N PRO A 115 -7.91 5.52 -0.91
CA PRO A 115 -6.57 4.95 -0.73
C PRO A 115 -5.80 5.59 0.42
N GLU A 116 -5.00 4.80 1.11
CA GLU A 116 -4.04 5.26 2.10
C GLU A 116 -2.75 4.48 1.90
N ALA A 117 -1.62 5.17 1.99
CA ALA A 117 -0.31 4.57 1.77
C ALA A 117 0.42 4.33 3.10
N VAL A 118 1.17 3.23 3.16
CA VAL A 118 2.12 2.93 4.24
C VAL A 118 3.45 2.60 3.58
N VAL A 119 4.51 3.30 3.97
CA VAL A 119 5.87 3.04 3.48
C VAL A 119 6.67 2.37 4.58
N LEU A 120 7.19 1.19 4.27
CA LEU A 120 8.02 0.39 5.17
C LEU A 120 9.46 0.42 4.68
N ILE A 121 10.38 0.59 5.60
CA ILE A 121 11.82 0.54 5.32
C ILE A 121 12.51 -0.46 6.24
N PRO A 122 13.65 -1.04 5.82
CA PRO A 122 14.49 -1.82 6.73
C PRO A 122 15.03 -0.94 7.84
N GLY A 123 14.85 -1.36 9.07
CA GLY A 123 15.38 -0.70 10.25
C GLY A 123 16.32 -1.60 11.03
N LYS A 124 16.85 -1.12 12.15
CA LYS A 124 17.80 -1.87 13.00
C LYS A 124 17.18 -3.13 13.60
N ALA A 125 15.90 -3.08 13.91
CA ALA A 125 15.17 -4.17 14.57
C ALA A 125 14.14 -4.85 13.64
N GLY A 126 14.22 -4.65 12.33
CA GLY A 126 13.28 -5.16 11.34
C GLY A 126 12.61 -4.04 10.55
N LEU A 127 11.38 -4.27 10.07
CA LEU A 127 10.67 -3.27 9.29
C LEU A 127 10.15 -2.12 10.16
N GLU A 128 10.30 -0.90 9.66
CA GLU A 128 9.81 0.32 10.30
C GLU A 128 8.88 1.07 9.36
N VAL A 129 7.84 1.71 9.90
CA VAL A 129 6.96 2.60 9.15
C VAL A 129 7.67 3.95 8.99
N ALA A 130 8.01 4.29 7.75
CA ALA A 130 8.65 5.55 7.43
C ALA A 130 7.65 6.66 7.07
N TYR A 131 6.51 6.26 6.49
CA TYR A 131 5.45 7.19 6.11
C TYR A 131 4.09 6.48 6.18
N LYS A 132 3.06 7.24 6.55
CA LYS A 132 1.68 6.78 6.49
C LYS A 132 0.76 7.94 6.10
N GLY A 133 -0.15 7.70 5.15
CA GLY A 133 -1.18 8.68 4.87
C GLY A 133 -1.51 8.89 3.40
N ALA A 134 -1.85 10.13 3.08
CA ALA A 134 -2.33 10.54 1.76
C ALA A 134 -1.27 10.39 0.67
N ILE A 135 -1.72 10.07 -0.53
CA ILE A 135 -0.85 10.05 -1.72
C ILE A 135 -0.52 11.50 -2.14
N ASP A 136 -1.54 12.34 -2.20
CA ASP A 136 -1.40 13.76 -2.51
C ASP A 136 -2.55 14.56 -1.88
N ASN A 137 -2.63 15.87 -2.20
CA ASN A 137 -3.64 16.76 -1.60
C ASN A 137 -4.91 16.93 -2.43
N ASN A 138 -5.09 16.19 -3.52
CA ASN A 138 -6.32 16.28 -4.30
C ASN A 138 -6.85 14.91 -4.73
N PRO A 139 -7.79 14.35 -3.95
CA PRO A 139 -8.32 13.02 -4.26
C PRO A 139 -9.19 12.99 -5.52
N GLN A 140 -9.65 14.13 -6.03
CA GLN A 140 -10.55 14.18 -7.18
C GLN A 140 -9.83 14.38 -8.50
N ALA A 141 -8.80 15.24 -8.54
CA ALA A 141 -8.17 15.63 -9.81
C ALA A 141 -6.64 15.68 -9.72
N ALA A 142 -5.98 14.84 -10.52
CA ALA A 142 -4.53 14.83 -10.61
C ALA A 142 -3.96 16.18 -11.09
N SER A 143 -4.67 16.87 -11.99
CA SER A 143 -4.26 18.15 -12.53
C SER A 143 -4.29 19.31 -11.51
N ALA A 144 -5.02 19.14 -10.42
CA ALA A 144 -5.14 20.14 -9.36
C ALA A 144 -4.25 19.84 -8.14
N VAL A 145 -3.37 18.84 -8.22
CA VAL A 145 -2.45 18.49 -7.15
C VAL A 145 -1.36 19.54 -7.02
N SER A 146 -1.18 20.07 -5.81
CA SER A 146 -0.09 20.99 -5.46
C SER A 146 0.91 20.38 -4.46
N GLU A 147 0.49 19.37 -3.70
CA GLU A 147 1.31 18.68 -2.72
C GLU A 147 1.33 17.17 -3.00
N ARG A 148 2.49 16.63 -3.33
CA ARG A 148 2.71 15.22 -3.63
C ARG A 148 3.41 14.53 -2.45
N TYR A 149 2.64 14.23 -1.41
CA TYR A 149 3.16 13.74 -0.13
C TYR A 149 3.92 12.42 -0.25
N LEU A 150 3.30 11.42 -0.88
CA LEU A 150 3.92 10.11 -1.03
C LEU A 150 5.14 10.17 -1.94
N GLU A 151 5.07 10.86 -3.05
CA GLU A 151 6.20 11.02 -3.96
C GLU A 151 7.39 11.67 -3.26
N ARG A 152 7.15 12.69 -2.45
CA ARG A 152 8.20 13.35 -1.66
C ARG A 152 8.83 12.37 -0.66
N ALA A 153 8.01 11.61 0.07
CA ALA A 153 8.49 10.61 1.01
C ALA A 153 9.34 9.55 0.30
N LEU A 154 8.89 9.05 -0.85
CA LEU A 154 9.61 8.03 -1.61
C LEU A 154 10.90 8.56 -2.21
N THR A 155 10.95 9.82 -2.61
CA THR A 155 12.18 10.47 -3.06
C THR A 155 13.24 10.45 -1.97
N GLN A 156 12.85 10.72 -0.72
CA GLN A 156 13.75 10.67 0.43
C GLN A 156 14.18 9.23 0.74
N VAL A 157 13.24 8.29 0.76
CA VAL A 157 13.55 6.86 0.99
C VAL A 157 14.51 6.32 -0.08
N ALA A 158 14.33 6.67 -1.35
CA ALA A 158 15.21 6.25 -2.43
C ALA A 158 16.65 6.74 -2.24
N LYS A 159 16.83 7.86 -1.55
CA LYS A 159 18.16 8.41 -1.18
C LYS A 159 18.70 7.85 0.13
N GLY A 160 18.01 6.89 0.76
CA GLY A 160 18.39 6.35 2.05
C GLY A 160 18.09 7.27 3.23
N MET A 161 17.21 8.24 3.05
CA MET A 161 16.82 9.21 4.07
C MET A 161 15.47 8.85 4.66
N THR A 162 15.25 9.22 5.92
CA THR A 162 13.94 9.15 6.55
C THR A 162 13.07 10.33 6.06
N PRO A 163 11.80 10.11 5.68
CA PRO A 163 10.93 11.22 5.28
C PRO A 163 10.79 12.29 6.36
N GLU A 164 10.90 13.55 5.97
CA GLU A 164 10.74 14.70 6.87
C GLU A 164 9.29 14.81 7.37
N VAL A 165 8.32 14.46 6.53
CA VAL A 165 6.91 14.43 6.88
C VAL A 165 6.47 12.96 6.94
N PRO A 166 6.39 12.37 8.16
CA PRO A 166 6.11 10.93 8.29
C PRO A 166 4.64 10.57 8.23
N GLN A 167 3.74 11.54 8.30
CA GLN A 167 2.32 11.27 8.29
C GLN A 167 1.51 12.44 7.75
N VAL A 168 0.55 12.15 6.88
CA VAL A 168 -0.44 13.10 6.38
C VAL A 168 -1.80 12.41 6.35
N ARG A 169 -2.81 13.06 6.88
CA ARG A 169 -4.16 12.48 6.93
C ARG A 169 -4.68 12.14 5.52
N ALA A 170 -5.07 10.89 5.32
CA ALA A 170 -5.68 10.44 4.07
C ALA A 170 -7.15 10.87 3.97
N VAL A 171 -7.58 11.15 2.75
CA VAL A 171 -8.98 11.42 2.39
C VAL A 171 -9.40 10.38 1.36
N GLY A 172 -10.54 9.74 1.59
CA GLY A 172 -11.03 8.68 0.72
C GLY A 172 -12.24 7.97 1.30
N CYS A 173 -12.50 6.76 0.81
CA CYS A 173 -13.56 5.91 1.33
C CYS A 173 -13.21 5.41 2.73
N THR A 174 -14.16 5.45 3.64
CA THR A 174 -13.96 4.90 4.98
C THR A 174 -14.03 3.37 4.93
N ILE A 175 -13.03 2.71 5.49
CA ILE A 175 -13.03 1.27 5.65
C ILE A 175 -14.05 0.91 6.71
N ARG A 176 -14.93 -0.04 6.40
CA ARG A 176 -15.91 -0.54 7.35
C ARG A 176 -15.22 -1.48 8.31
N SER A 177 -15.16 -1.12 9.59
CA SER A 177 -14.81 -2.05 10.65
C SER A 177 -16.06 -2.83 11.04
N TYR A 178 -15.98 -4.15 11.05
CA TYR A 178 -17.04 -5.04 11.51
C TYR A 178 -16.90 -5.29 12.99
#